data_d25a665b1d5073fb138bc087ac276f6d
#
_entry.id   d25a665b1d5073fb138bc087ac276f6d
#
_cell.length_a   1.000
_cell.length_b   1.000
_cell.length_c   1.000
_cell.angle_alpha   90.00
_cell.angle_beta   90.00
_cell.angle_gamma   90.00
#
_symmetry.space_group_name_H-M   'P 1'
#
loop_
_entity.id
_entity.type
_entity.pdbx_description
1 polymer ?
#
loop_
_entity_poly.entity_id
_entity_poly.type
_entity_poly.pdbx_seq_one_letter_code
_entity_poly.pdbx_strand_id
1 'polypeptide(L)'
;MEKKLPKVLSISLSTWRKDSGIHTQTDLFKYYDPDRVAQIYTKSDLPNTPVCNSFFRISENEIIKSVFNRRPVGKRVENGAEASESEARAIESERALYKKAHKKKSWFMTLAREFVWLLGRWKTKELCKFVEEEAPDVYFVPIYPVVYMGWIQLHILKKYPRPYVCYLADDNYTYKPCGKNLFAFIHRAMLRKVVKKLATNCTEMFTITKTEAIETDECFGTHSVVLTKGIDFEGREFVEKEVSAPIKMVYTGNLLIGREASLVAISKALEKINENGEKITLDIFSTTVPDDKTLKMLNSNGCHFRGRVPKSEVDGIQESADVVIFVESLEKEHRMDARLSFSTKLTDYFKNGKCIFAIGDKEIAPIIYLRENDCAVIANEYSEIEERLRSLIDDPEKIKAYSRKAFECGIKNHNAKDIEEIFVSAFVRAANK
;
A
#
# COMPACT_ATOMS: atom_id res chain seq x y z
N MET A 1 32.29 -18.85 -1.94
CA MET A 1 32.06 -17.67 -2.81
C MET A 1 30.60 -17.28 -2.59
N GLU A 2 30.32 -16.17 -1.91
CA GLU A 2 28.97 -15.61 -1.86
C GLU A 2 28.50 -15.36 -3.29
N LYS A 3 27.39 -15.97 -3.68
CA LYS A 3 26.83 -15.80 -5.00
C LYS A 3 26.34 -14.34 -5.11
N LYS A 4 27.02 -13.53 -5.90
CA LYS A 4 26.64 -12.12 -6.10
C LYS A 4 25.19 -12.05 -6.58
N LEU A 5 24.31 -11.31 -5.87
CA LEU A 5 22.90 -11.16 -6.23
C LEU A 5 22.75 -10.60 -7.66
N PRO A 6 21.68 -10.95 -8.40
CA PRO A 6 21.46 -10.43 -9.73
C PRO A 6 21.23 -8.92 -9.71
N LYS A 7 21.63 -8.22 -10.78
CA LYS A 7 21.36 -6.80 -10.95
C LYS A 7 19.89 -6.59 -11.36
N VAL A 8 19.17 -5.75 -10.62
CA VAL A 8 17.73 -5.54 -10.80
C VAL A 8 17.44 -4.14 -11.32
N LEU A 9 16.64 -4.03 -12.38
CA LEU A 9 16.08 -2.77 -12.83
C LEU A 9 14.57 -2.74 -12.53
N SER A 10 14.19 -1.89 -11.57
CA SER A 10 12.78 -1.63 -11.26
C SER A 10 12.17 -0.64 -12.23
N ILE A 11 10.96 -0.94 -12.77
CA ILE A 11 10.22 -0.04 -13.65
C ILE A 11 8.93 0.34 -12.93
N SER A 12 8.98 1.44 -12.16
CA SER A 12 8.02 1.82 -11.14
C SER A 12 7.29 3.13 -11.45
N LEU A 13 6.13 3.33 -10.84
CA LEU A 13 5.36 4.57 -10.97
C LEU A 13 6.02 5.74 -10.24
N SER A 14 6.44 5.53 -9.01
CA SER A 14 7.02 6.55 -8.12
C SER A 14 8.45 6.18 -7.76
N THR A 15 9.27 7.18 -7.52
CA THR A 15 10.61 6.96 -6.98
C THR A 15 10.57 6.63 -5.48
N TRP A 16 11.61 5.98 -5.00
CA TRP A 16 11.75 5.61 -3.60
C TRP A 16 12.35 6.75 -2.78
N ARG A 17 11.77 6.99 -1.59
CA ARG A 17 12.14 8.11 -0.73
C ARG A 17 11.98 7.74 0.74
N LYS A 18 12.89 8.22 1.60
CA LYS A 18 12.82 8.03 3.06
C LYS A 18 11.62 8.73 3.71
N ASP A 19 11.22 9.90 3.16
CA ASP A 19 10.18 10.77 3.69
C ASP A 19 8.78 10.49 3.12
N SER A 20 8.69 9.65 2.10
CA SER A 20 7.39 9.16 1.63
C SER A 20 6.88 8.06 2.57
N GLY A 21 5.56 7.97 2.71
CA GLY A 21 4.94 6.89 3.50
C GLY A 21 5.50 5.52 3.12
N ILE A 22 5.29 4.53 3.96
CA ILE A 22 5.87 3.19 3.84
C ILE A 22 5.62 2.65 2.44
N HIS A 23 6.69 2.57 1.65
CA HIS A 23 6.66 1.87 0.38
C HIS A 23 7.10 0.43 0.64
N THR A 24 6.17 -0.51 0.53
CA THR A 24 6.48 -1.95 0.61
C THR A 24 7.69 -2.33 -0.25
N GLN A 25 7.80 -1.74 -1.44
CA GLN A 25 8.93 -1.98 -2.35
C GLN A 25 10.27 -1.53 -1.76
N THR A 26 10.35 -0.39 -1.09
CA THR A 26 11.58 0.08 -0.44
C THR A 26 11.99 -0.87 0.70
N ASP A 27 11.02 -1.38 1.45
CA ASP A 27 11.28 -2.35 2.51
C ASP A 27 11.77 -3.69 1.96
N LEU A 28 11.28 -4.12 0.78
CA LEU A 28 11.74 -5.33 0.12
C LEU A 28 13.18 -5.24 -0.39
N PHE A 29 13.59 -4.06 -0.90
CA PHE A 29 14.94 -3.87 -1.42
C PHE A 29 15.98 -3.46 -0.37
N LYS A 30 15.60 -3.28 0.91
CA LYS A 30 16.55 -2.86 1.95
C LYS A 30 17.71 -3.83 2.17
N TYR A 31 17.56 -5.08 1.75
CA TYR A 31 18.56 -6.15 1.85
C TYR A 31 19.42 -6.31 0.59
N TYR A 32 19.10 -5.55 -0.46
CA TYR A 32 19.88 -5.53 -1.68
C TYR A 32 21.04 -4.55 -1.58
N ASP A 33 22.16 -4.88 -2.24
CA ASP A 33 23.23 -3.92 -2.49
C ASP A 33 22.68 -2.79 -3.40
N PRO A 34 22.68 -1.52 -2.93
CA PRO A 34 22.14 -0.38 -3.69
C PRO A 34 22.76 -0.19 -5.08
N ASP A 35 24.00 -0.63 -5.29
CA ASP A 35 24.70 -0.56 -6.57
C ASP A 35 24.24 -1.65 -7.55
N ARG A 36 23.47 -2.61 -7.08
CA ARG A 36 22.86 -3.66 -7.90
C ARG A 36 21.37 -3.39 -8.20
N VAL A 37 20.88 -2.23 -7.79
CA VAL A 37 19.48 -1.83 -8.02
C VAL A 37 19.44 -0.52 -8.78
N ALA A 38 18.73 -0.51 -9.90
CA ALA A 38 18.44 0.70 -10.68
C ALA A 38 16.93 0.89 -10.79
N GLN A 39 16.46 2.12 -10.99
CA GLN A 39 15.03 2.44 -11.08
C GLN A 39 14.71 3.37 -12.25
N ILE A 40 13.71 3.01 -13.05
CA ILE A 40 12.99 3.91 -13.96
C ILE A 40 11.67 4.27 -13.31
N TYR A 41 11.32 5.57 -13.28
CA TYR A 41 10.07 6.03 -12.66
C TYR A 41 9.44 7.22 -13.40
N THR A 42 8.14 7.50 -13.12
CA THR A 42 7.34 8.43 -13.93
C THR A 42 6.78 9.64 -13.17
N LYS A 43 7.06 9.76 -11.87
CA LYS A 43 6.70 10.94 -11.06
C LYS A 43 7.77 12.02 -11.12
N SER A 44 7.39 13.27 -10.81
CA SER A 44 8.32 14.39 -10.77
C SER A 44 9.19 14.43 -9.51
N ASP A 45 8.84 13.70 -8.46
CA ASP A 45 9.63 13.64 -7.22
C ASP A 45 11.08 13.22 -7.46
N LEU A 46 11.99 13.70 -6.62
CA LEU A 46 13.40 13.30 -6.64
C LEU A 46 13.65 12.13 -5.69
N PRO A 47 14.54 11.19 -6.05
CA PRO A 47 14.89 10.06 -5.19
C PRO A 47 15.67 10.52 -3.96
N ASN A 48 15.40 9.86 -2.84
CA ASN A 48 16.16 10.00 -1.60
C ASN A 48 16.02 8.70 -0.81
N THR A 49 16.84 7.71 -1.11
CA THR A 49 16.73 6.37 -0.56
C THR A 49 18.08 5.69 -0.39
N PRO A 50 18.27 4.81 0.61
CA PRO A 50 19.49 4.03 0.76
C PRO A 50 19.52 2.75 -0.09
N VAL A 51 18.42 2.36 -0.76
CA VAL A 51 18.26 1.04 -1.39
C VAL A 51 18.53 1.03 -2.90
N CYS A 52 18.83 2.18 -3.50
CA CYS A 52 19.08 2.29 -4.93
C CYS A 52 19.92 3.54 -5.22
N ASN A 53 20.92 3.44 -6.11
CA ASN A 53 21.80 4.54 -6.46
C ASN A 53 21.63 5.04 -7.90
N SER A 54 20.97 4.30 -8.79
CA SER A 54 20.82 4.66 -10.19
C SER A 54 19.37 4.89 -10.60
N PHE A 55 19.07 6.10 -11.10
CA PHE A 55 17.71 6.52 -11.39
C PHE A 55 17.55 7.14 -12.77
N PHE A 56 16.46 6.80 -13.45
CA PHE A 56 16.01 7.46 -14.68
C PHE A 56 14.56 7.93 -14.51
N ARG A 57 14.35 9.26 -14.64
CA ARG A 57 13.04 9.89 -14.47
C ARG A 57 12.40 10.20 -15.80
N ILE A 58 11.13 9.82 -15.97
CA ILE A 58 10.25 10.24 -17.08
C ILE A 58 9.11 11.06 -16.47
N SER A 59 9.31 12.35 -16.28
CA SER A 59 8.36 13.23 -15.59
C SER A 59 7.06 13.41 -16.37
N GLU A 60 5.90 13.24 -15.71
CA GLU A 60 4.58 13.45 -16.32
C GLU A 60 4.40 14.87 -16.82
N ASN A 61 4.88 15.88 -16.09
CA ASN A 61 4.84 17.28 -16.54
C ASN A 61 5.63 17.51 -17.84
N GLU A 62 6.77 16.82 -18.00
CA GLU A 62 7.55 16.89 -19.23
C GLU A 62 6.85 16.14 -20.37
N ILE A 63 6.17 15.03 -20.08
CA ILE A 63 5.35 14.29 -21.04
C ILE A 63 4.24 15.19 -21.61
N ILE A 64 3.49 15.88 -20.75
CA ILE A 64 2.45 16.83 -21.19
C ILE A 64 3.04 17.88 -22.14
N LYS A 65 4.15 18.49 -21.77
CA LYS A 65 4.84 19.48 -22.61
C LYS A 65 5.32 18.88 -23.93
N SER A 66 5.78 17.63 -23.93
CA SER A 66 6.35 16.97 -25.11
C SER A 66 5.34 16.69 -26.21
N VAL A 67 4.06 16.62 -25.89
CA VAL A 67 2.98 16.49 -26.88
C VAL A 67 2.95 17.72 -27.79
N PHE A 68 3.22 18.91 -27.24
CA PHE A 68 3.18 20.18 -27.98
C PHE A 68 4.54 20.55 -28.58
N ASN A 69 5.63 20.48 -27.80
CA ASN A 69 6.96 20.95 -28.21
C ASN A 69 7.83 19.88 -28.90
N ARG A 70 7.33 18.63 -28.91
CA ARG A 70 8.01 17.46 -29.50
C ARG A 70 9.42 17.17 -28.98
N ARG A 71 9.80 17.69 -27.80
CA ARG A 71 11.09 17.40 -27.18
C ARG A 71 11.10 16.02 -26.54
N PRO A 72 12.22 15.28 -26.61
CA PRO A 72 12.38 14.02 -25.91
C PRO A 72 12.30 14.20 -24.40
N VAL A 73 11.75 13.21 -23.68
CA VAL A 73 11.56 13.25 -22.24
C VAL A 73 12.29 12.10 -21.58
N GLY A 74 12.89 12.37 -20.45
CA GLY A 74 13.59 11.42 -19.61
C GLY A 74 15.06 11.81 -19.42
N LYS A 75 15.49 11.70 -18.17
CA LYS A 75 16.89 12.00 -17.79
C LYS A 75 17.33 11.17 -16.59
N ARG A 76 18.64 10.97 -16.44
CA ARG A 76 19.22 10.47 -15.20
C ARG A 76 19.03 11.48 -14.08
N VAL A 77 18.86 10.98 -12.87
CA VAL A 77 18.70 11.77 -11.65
C VAL A 77 19.58 11.16 -10.57
N GLU A 78 20.27 12.00 -9.83
CA GLU A 78 21.12 11.57 -8.71
C GLU A 78 20.29 11.34 -7.45
N ASN A 79 20.68 10.36 -6.65
CA ASN A 79 20.07 10.08 -5.35
C ASN A 79 20.40 11.21 -4.37
N GLY A 80 19.38 11.76 -3.71
CA GLY A 80 19.54 12.87 -2.77
C GLY A 80 19.76 14.24 -3.42
N ALA A 81 19.59 14.37 -4.75
CA ALA A 81 19.68 15.65 -5.42
C ALA A 81 18.67 16.67 -4.87
N GLU A 82 19.09 17.91 -4.72
CA GLU A 82 18.21 19.01 -4.38
C GLU A 82 17.41 19.47 -5.60
N ALA A 83 16.14 19.77 -5.41
CA ALA A 83 15.29 20.25 -6.47
C ALA A 83 15.65 21.70 -6.80
N SER A 84 15.91 22.00 -8.09
CA SER A 84 15.93 23.38 -8.55
C SER A 84 14.56 24.04 -8.33
N GLU A 85 14.50 25.38 -8.29
CA GLU A 85 13.20 26.09 -8.12
C GLU A 85 12.16 25.66 -9.16
N SER A 86 12.56 25.43 -10.39
CA SER A 86 11.66 24.98 -11.46
C SER A 86 11.16 23.55 -11.25
N GLU A 87 12.01 22.67 -10.72
CA GLU A 87 11.62 21.29 -10.36
C GLU A 87 10.74 21.27 -9.13
N ALA A 88 11.03 22.07 -8.09
CA ALA A 88 10.17 22.20 -6.92
C ALA A 88 8.76 22.66 -7.28
N ARG A 89 8.61 23.67 -8.15
CA ARG A 89 7.32 24.12 -8.68
C ARG A 89 6.61 23.01 -9.47
N ALA A 90 7.35 22.23 -10.27
CA ALA A 90 6.78 21.12 -11.04
C ALA A 90 6.26 20.01 -10.13
N ILE A 91 7.02 19.64 -9.10
CA ILE A 91 6.62 18.66 -8.07
C ILE A 91 5.37 19.11 -7.34
N GLU A 92 5.33 20.36 -6.89
CA GLU A 92 4.19 20.94 -6.18
C GLU A 92 2.92 20.99 -7.04
N SER A 93 3.06 21.42 -8.30
CA SER A 93 1.99 21.44 -9.28
C SER A 93 1.42 20.03 -9.55
N GLU A 94 2.28 19.03 -9.69
CA GLU A 94 1.86 17.64 -9.87
C GLU A 94 1.11 17.13 -8.63
N ARG A 95 1.63 17.38 -7.43
CA ARG A 95 0.97 17.01 -6.17
C ARG A 95 -0.41 17.67 -6.01
N ALA A 96 -0.53 18.95 -6.41
CA ALA A 96 -1.80 19.68 -6.38
C ALA A 96 -2.82 19.08 -7.36
N LEU A 97 -2.38 18.72 -8.58
CA LEU A 97 -3.23 18.05 -9.57
C LEU A 97 -3.71 16.67 -9.05
N TYR A 98 -2.84 15.88 -8.44
CA TYR A 98 -3.22 14.61 -7.83
C TYR A 98 -4.25 14.78 -6.71
N LYS A 99 -4.05 15.75 -5.81
CA LYS A 99 -5.02 16.05 -4.74
C LYS A 99 -6.40 16.43 -5.29
N LYS A 100 -6.45 17.24 -6.36
CA LYS A 100 -7.70 17.61 -7.04
C LYS A 100 -8.36 16.42 -7.75
N ALA A 101 -7.57 15.57 -8.40
CA ALA A 101 -8.06 14.39 -9.10
C ALA A 101 -8.64 13.35 -8.11
N HIS A 102 -8.05 13.20 -6.93
CA HIS A 102 -8.60 12.33 -5.88
C HIS A 102 -9.93 12.85 -5.30
N LYS A 103 -10.13 14.18 -5.21
CA LYS A 103 -11.40 14.75 -4.76
C LYS A 103 -12.54 14.60 -5.76
N LYS A 104 -12.23 14.61 -7.07
CA LYS A 104 -13.20 14.40 -8.16
C LYS A 104 -12.69 13.28 -9.07
N LYS A 105 -12.98 12.02 -8.70
CA LYS A 105 -12.62 10.85 -9.51
C LYS A 105 -13.30 10.92 -10.89
N SER A 106 -12.64 11.55 -11.86
CA SER A 106 -13.12 11.66 -13.23
C SER A 106 -12.43 10.63 -14.12
N TRP A 107 -13.14 9.58 -14.47
CA TRP A 107 -12.65 8.55 -15.39
C TRP A 107 -12.31 9.07 -16.77
N PHE A 108 -13.00 10.13 -17.23
CA PHE A 108 -12.65 10.83 -18.46
C PHE A 108 -11.24 11.44 -18.38
N MET A 109 -10.91 12.12 -17.28
CA MET A 109 -9.56 12.68 -17.08
C MET A 109 -8.50 11.58 -16.97
N THR A 110 -8.85 10.43 -16.40
CA THR A 110 -7.95 9.26 -16.36
C THR A 110 -7.63 8.78 -17.77
N LEU A 111 -8.63 8.61 -18.64
CA LEU A 111 -8.42 8.23 -20.04
C LEU A 111 -7.65 9.30 -20.83
N ALA A 112 -7.96 10.58 -20.62
CA ALA A 112 -7.22 11.67 -21.26
C ALA A 112 -5.72 11.65 -20.88
N ARG A 113 -5.41 11.35 -19.63
CA ARG A 113 -4.03 11.15 -19.15
C ARG A 113 -3.34 10.00 -19.88
N GLU A 114 -3.99 8.84 -20.02
CA GLU A 114 -3.42 7.71 -20.75
C GLU A 114 -3.13 8.10 -22.21
N PHE A 115 -4.01 8.86 -22.82
CA PHE A 115 -3.81 9.35 -24.19
C PHE A 115 -2.62 10.32 -24.31
N VAL A 116 -2.43 11.21 -23.34
CA VAL A 116 -1.25 12.11 -23.27
C VAL A 116 0.04 11.29 -23.21
N TRP A 117 0.08 10.22 -22.40
CA TRP A 117 1.23 9.33 -22.33
C TRP A 117 1.47 8.54 -23.62
N LEU A 118 0.41 8.16 -24.33
CA LEU A 118 0.51 7.50 -25.64
C LEU A 118 1.20 8.39 -26.68
N LEU A 119 0.91 9.69 -26.67
CA LEU A 119 1.48 10.69 -27.58
C LEU A 119 2.84 11.22 -27.12
N GLY A 120 3.15 11.09 -25.84
CA GLY A 120 4.36 11.63 -25.22
C GLY A 120 5.65 11.01 -25.75
N ARG A 121 6.73 11.79 -25.75
CA ARG A 121 8.01 11.42 -26.34
C ARG A 121 8.99 10.82 -25.35
N TRP A 122 8.57 9.76 -24.66
CA TRP A 122 9.39 9.05 -23.67
C TRP A 122 10.29 7.93 -24.26
N LYS A 123 10.05 7.49 -25.50
CA LYS A 123 10.88 6.49 -26.19
C LYS A 123 12.12 7.16 -26.75
N THR A 124 13.10 7.43 -25.88
CA THR A 124 14.29 8.23 -26.19
C THR A 124 15.54 7.38 -26.28
N LYS A 125 16.60 7.93 -26.90
CA LYS A 125 17.93 7.30 -26.92
C LYS A 125 18.53 7.26 -25.52
N GLU A 126 18.25 8.26 -24.70
CA GLU A 126 18.71 8.38 -23.32
C GLU A 126 18.14 7.26 -22.44
N LEU A 127 16.84 6.94 -22.60
CA LEU A 127 16.23 5.78 -21.92
C LEU A 127 16.88 4.49 -22.35
N CYS A 128 17.11 4.32 -23.65
CA CYS A 128 17.78 3.12 -24.17
C CYS A 128 19.19 2.98 -23.62
N LYS A 129 19.98 4.06 -23.67
CA LYS A 129 21.32 4.11 -23.13
C LYS A 129 21.36 3.78 -21.64
N PHE A 130 20.38 4.29 -20.86
CA PHE A 130 20.27 3.95 -19.44
C PHE A 130 20.09 2.45 -19.22
N VAL A 131 19.15 1.79 -19.95
CA VAL A 131 18.90 0.35 -19.80
C VAL A 131 20.13 -0.47 -20.25
N GLU A 132 20.80 -0.05 -21.32
CA GLU A 132 22.01 -0.72 -21.85
C GLU A 132 23.20 -0.61 -20.86
N GLU A 133 23.41 0.55 -20.24
CA GLU A 133 24.49 0.77 -19.27
C GLU A 133 24.22 0.06 -17.94
N GLU A 134 22.96 0.05 -17.48
CA GLU A 134 22.58 -0.69 -16.28
C GLU A 134 22.68 -2.21 -16.49
N ALA A 135 22.49 -2.69 -17.71
CA ALA A 135 22.60 -4.10 -18.08
C ALA A 135 21.99 -5.06 -17.03
N PRO A 136 20.69 -4.93 -16.72
CA PRO A 136 20.06 -5.71 -15.66
C PRO A 136 20.02 -7.20 -15.99
N ASP A 137 20.19 -8.03 -14.97
CA ASP A 137 19.99 -9.49 -15.09
C ASP A 137 18.48 -9.82 -15.05
N VAL A 138 17.70 -9.04 -14.26
CA VAL A 138 16.26 -9.25 -14.04
C VAL A 138 15.56 -7.89 -13.92
N TYR A 139 14.32 -7.80 -14.42
CA TYR A 139 13.47 -6.64 -14.14
C TYR A 139 12.54 -6.90 -12.96
N PHE A 140 12.27 -5.84 -12.18
CA PHE A 140 11.17 -5.79 -11.24
C PHE A 140 10.04 -4.93 -11.82
N VAL A 141 8.85 -5.50 -11.97
CA VAL A 141 7.73 -4.94 -12.71
C VAL A 141 6.48 -4.88 -11.82
N PRO A 142 6.40 -3.87 -10.92
CA PRO A 142 5.18 -3.65 -10.15
C PRO A 142 4.03 -3.23 -11.06
N ILE A 143 2.86 -3.80 -10.83
CA ILE A 143 1.64 -3.52 -11.61
C ILE A 143 0.84 -2.42 -10.92
N TYR A 144 0.53 -1.36 -11.66
CA TYR A 144 -0.17 -0.17 -11.16
C TYR A 144 -1.52 0.03 -11.86
N PRO A 145 -2.48 0.78 -11.25
CA PRO A 145 -3.79 1.06 -11.86
C PRO A 145 -3.73 2.12 -12.97
N VAL A 146 -2.65 2.17 -13.74
CA VAL A 146 -2.42 3.08 -14.87
C VAL A 146 -1.87 2.32 -16.07
N VAL A 147 -2.46 2.55 -17.25
CA VAL A 147 -2.14 1.78 -18.46
C VAL A 147 -0.77 2.16 -19.02
N TYR A 148 -0.43 3.44 -19.01
CA TYR A 148 0.83 3.94 -19.58
C TYR A 148 2.08 3.31 -18.92
N MET A 149 2.02 3.04 -17.63
CA MET A 149 3.14 2.38 -16.95
C MET A 149 3.42 1.01 -17.54
N GLY A 150 2.36 0.24 -17.78
CA GLY A 150 2.48 -1.05 -18.44
C GLY A 150 2.95 -0.94 -19.91
N TRP A 151 2.65 0.15 -20.62
CA TRP A 151 3.24 0.38 -21.95
C TRP A 151 4.75 0.62 -21.88
N ILE A 152 5.22 1.37 -20.89
CA ILE A 152 6.66 1.58 -20.66
C ILE A 152 7.33 0.25 -20.33
N GLN A 153 6.77 -0.51 -19.39
CA GLN A 153 7.25 -1.82 -18.98
C GLN A 153 7.33 -2.78 -20.19
N LEU A 154 6.24 -2.96 -20.93
CA LEU A 154 6.21 -3.83 -22.11
C LEU A 154 7.16 -3.38 -23.23
N HIS A 155 7.36 -2.06 -23.39
CA HIS A 155 8.30 -1.53 -24.39
C HIS A 155 9.75 -1.91 -24.03
N ILE A 156 10.15 -1.74 -22.77
CA ILE A 156 11.50 -2.06 -22.29
C ILE A 156 11.72 -3.58 -22.38
N LEU A 157 10.80 -4.38 -21.87
CA LEU A 157 10.85 -5.85 -21.90
C LEU A 157 10.94 -6.39 -23.33
N LYS A 158 10.24 -5.76 -24.28
CA LYS A 158 10.30 -6.17 -25.69
C LYS A 158 11.65 -5.80 -26.34
N LYS A 159 12.19 -4.62 -26.01
CA LYS A 159 13.44 -4.12 -26.63
C LYS A 159 14.68 -4.73 -26.01
N TYR A 160 14.66 -5.00 -24.72
CA TYR A 160 15.75 -5.57 -23.94
C TYR A 160 15.23 -6.79 -23.16
N PRO A 161 15.02 -7.92 -23.85
CA PRO A 161 14.41 -9.10 -23.21
C PRO A 161 15.33 -9.65 -22.12
N ARG A 162 14.77 -9.74 -20.90
CA ARG A 162 15.33 -10.39 -19.73
C ARG A 162 14.18 -10.98 -18.92
N PRO A 163 14.42 -11.97 -18.07
CA PRO A 163 13.43 -12.44 -17.13
C PRO A 163 12.95 -11.30 -16.23
N TYR A 164 11.72 -11.40 -15.74
CA TYR A 164 11.16 -10.38 -14.87
C TYR A 164 10.21 -10.95 -13.82
N VAL A 165 10.20 -10.24 -12.70
CA VAL A 165 9.36 -10.52 -11.54
C VAL A 165 8.25 -9.47 -11.49
N CYS A 166 7.00 -9.90 -11.52
CA CYS A 166 5.85 -9.02 -11.32
C CYS A 166 5.47 -8.92 -9.84
N TYR A 167 4.89 -7.77 -9.46
CA TYR A 167 4.29 -7.56 -8.15
C TYR A 167 2.93 -6.88 -8.29
N LEU A 168 1.89 -7.52 -7.78
CA LEU A 168 0.52 -7.02 -7.77
C LEU A 168 0.08 -6.82 -6.32
N ALA A 169 -0.49 -5.67 -6.00
CA ALA A 169 -0.82 -5.29 -4.62
C ALA A 169 -2.25 -4.76 -4.44
N ASP A 170 -3.03 -4.69 -5.52
CA ASP A 170 -4.39 -4.16 -5.55
C ASP A 170 -5.18 -4.76 -6.71
N ASP A 171 -6.52 -4.66 -6.65
CA ASP A 171 -7.39 -5.06 -7.77
C ASP A 171 -7.20 -4.18 -9.00
N ASN A 172 -6.15 -4.46 -9.76
CA ASN A 172 -5.79 -3.73 -10.97
C ASN A 172 -6.32 -4.38 -12.27
N TYR A 173 -7.09 -5.46 -12.20
CA TYR A 173 -7.49 -6.21 -13.39
C TYR A 173 -8.96 -6.63 -13.45
N THR A 174 -9.70 -6.67 -12.33
CA THR A 174 -11.13 -7.04 -12.38
C THR A 174 -12.02 -5.84 -12.74
N TYR A 175 -13.23 -6.11 -13.20
CA TYR A 175 -14.22 -5.09 -13.51
C TYR A 175 -15.09 -4.69 -12.31
N LYS A 176 -14.95 -5.37 -11.17
CA LYS A 176 -15.74 -5.13 -9.95
C LYS A 176 -15.75 -3.66 -9.51
N PRO A 177 -14.60 -2.92 -9.53
CA PRO A 177 -14.58 -1.52 -9.11
C PRO A 177 -15.16 -0.52 -10.14
N CYS A 178 -15.53 -0.95 -11.35
CA CYS A 178 -15.96 -0.04 -12.42
C CYS A 178 -17.41 0.47 -12.25
N GLY A 179 -18.25 -0.26 -11.54
CA GLY A 179 -19.66 0.05 -11.42
C GLY A 179 -20.34 0.14 -12.80
N LYS A 180 -21.18 1.18 -12.99
CA LYS A 180 -21.89 1.45 -14.25
C LYS A 180 -21.19 2.50 -15.14
N ASN A 181 -19.96 2.92 -14.81
CA ASN A 181 -19.27 3.98 -15.54
C ASN A 181 -18.55 3.44 -16.78
N LEU A 182 -18.99 3.87 -17.97
CA LEU A 182 -18.43 3.44 -19.25
C LEU A 182 -16.93 3.75 -19.38
N PHE A 183 -16.48 4.95 -18.96
CA PHE A 183 -15.07 5.34 -19.08
C PHE A 183 -14.20 4.50 -18.12
N ALA A 184 -14.73 4.17 -16.93
CA ALA A 184 -14.08 3.25 -16.01
C ALA A 184 -13.91 1.86 -16.63
N PHE A 185 -14.95 1.37 -17.30
CA PHE A 185 -14.92 0.08 -17.97
C PHE A 185 -13.90 0.05 -19.12
N ILE A 186 -13.88 1.10 -19.97
CA ILE A 186 -12.90 1.21 -21.07
C ILE A 186 -11.47 1.24 -20.52
N HIS A 187 -11.20 2.08 -19.53
CA HIS A 187 -9.89 2.14 -18.89
C HIS A 187 -9.48 0.78 -18.30
N ARG A 188 -10.40 0.12 -17.60
CA ARG A 188 -10.16 -1.20 -17.00
C ARG A 188 -9.89 -2.28 -18.05
N ALA A 189 -10.60 -2.24 -19.19
CA ALA A 189 -10.37 -3.18 -20.30
C ALA A 189 -8.96 -3.00 -20.89
N MET A 190 -8.51 -1.75 -21.06
CA MET A 190 -7.15 -1.44 -21.51
C MET A 190 -6.11 -1.92 -20.49
N LEU A 191 -6.33 -1.61 -19.22
CA LEU A 191 -5.43 -2.01 -18.12
C LEU A 191 -5.35 -3.54 -18.02
N ARG A 192 -6.49 -4.24 -18.01
CA ARG A 192 -6.54 -5.70 -17.96
C ARG A 192 -5.76 -6.35 -19.10
N LYS A 193 -5.83 -5.80 -20.32
CA LYS A 193 -5.06 -6.30 -21.46
C LYS A 193 -3.55 -6.20 -21.23
N VAL A 194 -3.09 -5.12 -20.62
CA VAL A 194 -1.68 -4.90 -20.28
C VAL A 194 -1.26 -5.82 -19.13
N VAL A 195 -2.06 -5.86 -18.05
CA VAL A 195 -1.80 -6.74 -16.90
C VAL A 195 -1.71 -8.20 -17.35
N LYS A 196 -2.64 -8.67 -18.19
CA LYS A 196 -2.58 -10.02 -18.75
C LYS A 196 -1.26 -10.29 -19.44
N LYS A 197 -0.78 -9.39 -20.30
CA LYS A 197 0.50 -9.57 -21.01
C LYS A 197 1.70 -9.64 -20.08
N LEU A 198 1.70 -8.83 -19.00
CA LEU A 198 2.77 -8.86 -18.01
C LEU A 198 2.69 -10.12 -17.15
N ALA A 199 1.53 -10.46 -16.63
CA ALA A 199 1.33 -11.60 -15.74
C ALA A 199 1.60 -12.94 -16.42
N THR A 200 1.08 -13.16 -17.64
CA THR A 200 1.24 -14.45 -18.35
C THR A 200 2.66 -14.74 -18.86
N ASN A 201 3.55 -13.75 -18.86
CA ASN A 201 4.92 -13.89 -19.35
C ASN A 201 5.98 -13.59 -18.27
N CYS A 202 5.58 -13.30 -17.03
CA CYS A 202 6.54 -13.11 -15.95
C CYS A 202 7.17 -14.46 -15.54
N THR A 203 8.38 -14.36 -15.03
CA THR A 203 9.12 -15.53 -14.52
C THR A 203 8.65 -15.91 -13.12
N GLU A 204 8.37 -14.92 -12.30
CA GLU A 204 7.86 -15.02 -10.94
C GLU A 204 6.74 -13.97 -10.74
N MET A 205 5.70 -14.33 -9.98
CA MET A 205 4.59 -13.43 -9.66
C MET A 205 4.45 -13.29 -8.16
N PHE A 206 4.51 -12.07 -7.68
CA PHE A 206 4.18 -11.72 -6.30
C PHE A 206 2.80 -11.07 -6.22
N THR A 207 2.06 -11.41 -5.16
CA THR A 207 0.80 -10.77 -4.78
C THR A 207 0.85 -10.39 -3.30
N ILE A 208 0.04 -9.40 -2.91
CA ILE A 208 0.11 -8.92 -1.52
C ILE A 208 -0.77 -9.75 -0.57
N THR A 209 -1.75 -10.50 -1.09
CA THR A 209 -2.65 -11.34 -0.27
C THR A 209 -2.88 -12.71 -0.93
N LYS A 210 -3.25 -13.69 -0.10
CA LYS A 210 -3.63 -15.03 -0.57
C LYS A 210 -4.88 -14.97 -1.48
N THR A 211 -5.84 -14.11 -1.15
CA THR A 211 -7.04 -13.92 -1.98
C THR A 211 -6.66 -13.40 -3.37
N GLU A 212 -5.73 -12.44 -3.44
CA GLU A 212 -5.23 -11.92 -4.71
C GLU A 212 -4.44 -12.97 -5.48
N ALA A 213 -3.62 -13.79 -4.79
CA ALA A 213 -2.89 -14.90 -5.41
C ALA A 213 -3.84 -15.87 -6.13
N ILE A 214 -4.86 -16.35 -5.42
CA ILE A 214 -5.85 -17.29 -5.98
C ILE A 214 -6.54 -16.69 -7.22
N GLU A 215 -7.09 -15.47 -7.11
CA GLU A 215 -7.79 -14.82 -8.23
C GLU A 215 -6.85 -14.51 -9.41
N THR A 216 -5.60 -14.15 -9.15
CA THR A 216 -4.60 -13.86 -10.17
C THR A 216 -4.21 -15.13 -10.93
N ASP A 217 -3.97 -16.22 -10.20
CA ASP A 217 -3.61 -17.52 -10.77
C ASP A 217 -4.75 -18.10 -11.61
N GLU A 218 -5.99 -17.99 -11.15
CA GLU A 218 -7.18 -18.38 -11.93
C GLU A 218 -7.35 -17.51 -13.20
N CYS A 219 -7.08 -16.19 -13.10
CA CYS A 219 -7.26 -15.27 -14.23
C CYS A 219 -6.18 -15.37 -15.29
N PHE A 220 -4.95 -15.68 -14.92
CA PHE A 220 -3.78 -15.54 -15.80
C PHE A 220 -2.95 -16.80 -15.92
N GLY A 221 -3.25 -17.86 -15.15
CA GLY A 221 -2.49 -19.11 -15.14
C GLY A 221 -1.08 -18.94 -14.54
N THR A 222 -0.94 -18.03 -13.59
CA THR A 222 0.31 -17.79 -12.86
C THR A 222 0.45 -18.74 -11.67
N HIS A 223 1.59 -18.69 -11.01
CA HIS A 223 1.85 -19.34 -9.72
C HIS A 223 2.34 -18.24 -8.76
N SER A 224 1.39 -17.54 -8.15
CA SER A 224 1.67 -16.37 -7.34
C SER A 224 2.18 -16.74 -5.96
N VAL A 225 3.21 -16.05 -5.50
CA VAL A 225 3.73 -16.13 -4.14
C VAL A 225 3.27 -14.90 -3.36
N VAL A 226 2.71 -15.10 -2.18
CA VAL A 226 2.29 -13.99 -1.31
C VAL A 226 3.52 -13.33 -0.72
N LEU A 227 3.62 -12.01 -0.90
CA LEU A 227 4.73 -11.21 -0.41
C LEU A 227 4.22 -9.91 0.21
N THR A 228 4.33 -9.80 1.52
CA THR A 228 3.94 -8.63 2.30
C THR A 228 5.15 -7.86 2.81
N LYS A 229 4.93 -6.79 3.56
CA LYS A 229 5.99 -6.08 4.28
C LYS A 229 6.52 -6.96 5.41
N GLY A 230 7.84 -7.10 5.49
CA GLY A 230 8.52 -7.79 6.59
C GLY A 230 8.58 -6.94 7.87
N ILE A 231 8.50 -7.61 9.01
CA ILE A 231 8.65 -7.05 10.35
C ILE A 231 9.93 -7.63 10.96
N ASP A 232 10.76 -6.76 11.49
CA ASP A 232 11.93 -7.18 12.24
C ASP A 232 11.52 -7.56 13.68
N PHE A 233 11.62 -8.84 13.98
CA PHE A 233 11.36 -9.42 15.29
C PHE A 233 12.65 -9.78 16.04
N GLU A 234 13.84 -9.45 15.51
CA GLU A 234 15.09 -9.78 16.19
C GLU A 234 15.17 -9.09 17.56
N GLY A 235 15.37 -9.88 18.61
CA GLY A 235 15.40 -9.41 20.00
C GLY A 235 14.04 -8.93 20.55
N ARG A 236 12.93 -9.19 19.85
CA ARG A 236 11.59 -8.87 20.32
C ARG A 236 10.90 -10.09 20.88
N GLU A 237 10.37 -9.92 22.07
CA GLU A 237 9.52 -10.90 22.75
C GLU A 237 8.14 -10.29 22.99
N PHE A 238 7.13 -11.13 23.05
CA PHE A 238 5.80 -10.68 23.45
C PHE A 238 5.82 -10.30 24.93
N VAL A 239 5.43 -9.06 25.23
CA VAL A 239 5.27 -8.60 26.62
C VAL A 239 3.78 -8.42 26.87
N GLU A 240 3.24 -9.28 27.74
CA GLU A 240 1.87 -9.14 28.20
C GLU A 240 1.75 -7.90 29.09
N LYS A 241 0.71 -7.10 28.87
CA LYS A 241 0.42 -5.90 29.64
C LYS A 241 -0.92 -6.03 30.33
N GLU A 242 -1.03 -5.45 31.52
CA GLU A 242 -2.32 -5.30 32.17
C GLU A 242 -3.22 -4.34 31.39
N VAL A 243 -4.51 -4.70 31.31
CA VAL A 243 -5.51 -3.91 30.59
C VAL A 243 -5.90 -2.69 31.41
N SER A 244 -5.92 -1.52 30.78
CA SER A 244 -6.29 -0.26 31.43
C SER A 244 -7.75 -0.23 31.86
N ALA A 245 -8.06 0.58 32.88
CA ALA A 245 -9.42 0.90 33.27
C ALA A 245 -9.56 2.43 33.32
N PRO A 246 -10.25 3.07 32.35
CA PRO A 246 -10.97 2.50 31.22
C PRO A 246 -10.04 1.87 30.17
N ILE A 247 -10.56 0.91 29.37
CA ILE A 247 -9.84 0.30 28.25
C ILE A 247 -9.52 1.39 27.21
N LYS A 248 -8.27 1.44 26.76
CA LYS A 248 -7.79 2.45 25.80
C LYS A 248 -7.73 1.89 24.40
N MET A 249 -8.59 2.37 23.51
CA MET A 249 -8.50 2.10 22.07
C MET A 249 -7.81 3.22 21.34
N VAL A 250 -7.08 2.89 20.26
CA VAL A 250 -6.40 3.85 19.41
C VAL A 250 -6.64 3.55 17.92
N TYR A 251 -7.00 4.57 17.17
CA TYR A 251 -6.98 4.57 15.72
C TYR A 251 -5.91 5.51 15.18
N THR A 252 -5.04 5.02 14.32
CA THR A 252 -4.06 5.83 13.59
C THR A 252 -4.24 5.65 12.10
N GLY A 253 -4.68 6.71 11.37
CA GLY A 253 -4.86 6.60 9.93
C GLY A 253 -5.69 7.70 9.30
N ASN A 254 -5.95 7.61 7.99
CA ASN A 254 -6.84 8.54 7.30
C ASN A 254 -8.31 8.14 7.48
N LEU A 255 -9.20 9.12 7.33
CA LEU A 255 -10.66 8.95 7.40
C LEU A 255 -11.30 8.82 6.01
N LEU A 256 -10.49 8.65 4.96
CA LEU A 256 -10.96 8.58 3.58
C LEU A 256 -11.61 7.23 3.28
N ILE A 257 -12.32 7.16 2.16
CA ILE A 257 -12.89 5.90 1.61
C ILE A 257 -13.87 5.26 2.59
N GLY A 258 -14.76 6.07 3.19
CA GLY A 258 -15.83 5.61 4.07
C GLY A 258 -15.39 5.08 5.45
N ARG A 259 -14.11 5.15 5.82
CA ARG A 259 -13.62 4.75 7.16
C ARG A 259 -14.19 5.60 8.28
N GLU A 260 -14.50 6.85 7.96
CA GLU A 260 -15.16 7.79 8.87
C GLU A 260 -16.49 7.24 9.42
N ALA A 261 -17.32 6.65 8.56
CA ALA A 261 -18.59 6.06 8.96
C ALA A 261 -18.42 4.92 9.98
N SER A 262 -17.40 4.10 9.82
CA SER A 262 -17.08 3.02 10.75
C SER A 262 -16.63 3.54 12.12
N LEU A 263 -15.86 4.62 12.16
CA LEU A 263 -15.45 5.26 13.43
C LEU A 263 -16.63 5.94 14.12
N VAL A 264 -17.54 6.57 13.38
CA VAL A 264 -18.80 7.11 13.92
C VAL A 264 -19.68 5.99 14.49
N ALA A 265 -19.69 4.81 13.86
CA ALA A 265 -20.44 3.67 14.41
C ALA A 265 -19.83 3.19 15.74
N ILE A 266 -18.49 3.22 15.90
CA ILE A 266 -17.85 2.96 17.19
C ILE A 266 -18.29 4.01 18.22
N SER A 267 -18.23 5.31 17.89
CA SER A 267 -18.65 6.38 18.82
C SER A 267 -20.08 6.19 19.34
N LYS A 268 -21.01 5.78 18.47
CA LYS A 268 -22.38 5.46 18.87
C LYS A 268 -22.47 4.22 19.77
N ALA A 269 -21.64 3.22 19.56
CA ALA A 269 -21.56 2.07 20.46
C ALA A 269 -21.01 2.48 21.83
N LEU A 270 -20.00 3.35 21.87
CA LEU A 270 -19.43 3.85 23.12
C LEU A 270 -20.43 4.68 23.93
N GLU A 271 -21.32 5.42 23.28
CA GLU A 271 -22.41 6.14 23.96
C GLU A 271 -23.22 5.22 24.88
N LYS A 272 -23.62 4.05 24.37
CA LYS A 272 -24.39 3.06 25.13
C LYS A 272 -23.53 2.31 26.16
N ILE A 273 -22.28 2.04 25.81
CA ILE A 273 -21.35 1.30 26.68
C ILE A 273 -20.98 2.14 27.89
N ASN A 274 -20.73 3.42 27.69
CA ASN A 274 -20.26 4.38 28.72
C ASN A 274 -21.41 5.09 29.46
N GLU A 275 -22.67 4.74 29.23
CA GLU A 275 -23.87 5.36 29.87
C GLU A 275 -23.76 5.41 31.41
N ASN A 276 -23.19 4.37 32.02
CA ASN A 276 -23.03 4.25 33.47
C ASN A 276 -21.55 4.38 33.91
N GLY A 277 -20.79 5.26 33.28
CA GLY A 277 -19.37 5.50 33.53
C GLY A 277 -18.47 5.09 32.39
N GLU A 278 -17.31 5.73 32.30
CA GLU A 278 -16.37 5.52 31.21
C GLU A 278 -15.63 4.18 31.37
N LYS A 279 -16.01 3.18 30.56
CA LYS A 279 -15.45 1.82 30.55
C LYS A 279 -14.41 1.64 29.46
N ILE A 280 -14.53 2.39 28.36
CA ILE A 280 -13.69 2.28 27.18
C ILE A 280 -13.58 3.63 26.48
N THR A 281 -12.38 3.99 26.00
CA THR A 281 -12.12 5.24 25.27
C THR A 281 -11.51 4.95 23.91
N LEU A 282 -11.68 5.89 22.95
CA LEU A 282 -11.08 5.82 21.63
C LEU A 282 -10.39 7.14 21.28
N ASP A 283 -9.07 7.12 21.18
CA ASP A 283 -8.29 8.22 20.61
C ASP A 283 -8.10 8.02 19.09
N ILE A 284 -8.44 9.07 18.32
CA ILE A 284 -8.41 9.03 16.85
C ILE A 284 -7.35 10.01 16.34
N PHE A 285 -6.28 9.47 15.75
CA PHE A 285 -5.21 10.24 15.14
C PHE A 285 -5.30 10.18 13.63
N SER A 286 -5.54 11.34 12.98
CA SER A 286 -5.71 11.42 11.53
C SER A 286 -5.19 12.73 10.96
N THR A 287 -4.63 12.65 9.75
CA THR A 287 -4.31 13.85 8.94
C THR A 287 -5.54 14.40 8.19
N THR A 288 -6.61 13.62 8.12
CA THR A 288 -7.88 14.02 7.52
C THR A 288 -8.78 14.59 8.60
N VAL A 289 -9.15 15.85 8.49
CA VAL A 289 -10.12 16.48 9.37
C VAL A 289 -11.51 16.27 8.78
N PRO A 290 -12.45 15.66 9.53
CA PRO A 290 -13.82 15.47 9.07
C PRO A 290 -14.62 16.78 9.09
N ASP A 291 -15.84 16.75 8.56
CA ASP A 291 -16.76 17.89 8.71
C ASP A 291 -17.16 18.12 10.18
N ASP A 292 -17.72 19.32 10.49
CA ASP A 292 -18.07 19.73 11.87
C ASP A 292 -19.06 18.78 12.54
N LYS A 293 -19.98 18.19 11.78
CA LYS A 293 -20.98 17.26 12.32
C LYS A 293 -20.31 15.95 12.74
N THR A 294 -19.49 15.40 11.89
CA THR A 294 -18.72 14.18 12.17
C THR A 294 -17.70 14.40 13.27
N LEU A 295 -17.02 15.56 13.25
CA LEU A 295 -16.07 15.93 14.30
C LEU A 295 -16.72 15.99 15.70
N LYS A 296 -17.95 16.48 15.79
CA LYS A 296 -18.71 16.45 17.06
C LYS A 296 -18.97 15.02 17.54
N MET A 297 -19.34 14.11 16.63
CA MET A 297 -19.56 12.72 16.99
C MET A 297 -18.27 12.02 17.42
N LEU A 298 -17.16 12.32 16.76
CA LEU A 298 -15.85 11.77 17.10
C LEU A 298 -15.16 12.45 18.29
N ASN A 299 -15.81 13.43 18.92
CA ASN A 299 -15.41 14.08 20.19
C ASN A 299 -16.49 13.94 21.26
N SER A 300 -17.20 12.82 21.30
CA SER A 300 -18.24 12.54 22.28
C SER A 300 -18.15 11.09 22.77
N ASN A 301 -18.78 10.81 23.91
CA ASN A 301 -19.01 9.44 24.40
C ASN A 301 -17.72 8.62 24.66
N GLY A 302 -16.60 9.25 25.03
CA GLY A 302 -15.31 8.60 25.20
C GLY A 302 -14.50 8.50 23.90
N CYS A 303 -14.97 9.08 22.80
CA CYS A 303 -14.18 9.30 21.59
C CYS A 303 -13.50 10.66 21.61
N HIS A 304 -12.25 10.71 21.15
CA HIS A 304 -11.43 11.93 21.12
C HIS A 304 -10.69 12.00 19.77
N PHE A 305 -11.05 12.98 18.94
CA PHE A 305 -10.30 13.28 17.73
C PHE A 305 -9.07 14.13 18.08
N ARG A 306 -7.89 13.53 18.00
CA ARG A 306 -6.60 14.16 18.36
C ARG A 306 -5.90 14.86 17.21
N GLY A 307 -6.40 14.67 15.96
CA GLY A 307 -5.77 15.27 14.78
C GLY A 307 -4.48 14.58 14.35
N ARG A 308 -3.58 15.35 13.72
CA ARG A 308 -2.33 14.85 13.15
C ARG A 308 -1.24 14.73 14.21
N VAL A 309 -0.49 13.61 14.14
CA VAL A 309 0.76 13.43 14.91
C VAL A 309 1.93 13.13 13.96
N PRO A 310 3.17 13.43 14.36
CA PRO A 310 4.37 12.99 13.62
C PRO A 310 4.43 11.47 13.50
N LYS A 311 4.99 10.98 12.38
CA LYS A 311 5.13 9.54 12.16
C LYS A 311 5.97 8.85 13.25
N SER A 312 6.96 9.55 13.81
CA SER A 312 7.81 9.05 14.90
C SER A 312 7.07 8.78 16.21
N GLU A 313 5.90 9.36 16.41
CA GLU A 313 5.09 9.18 17.63
C GLU A 313 4.05 8.06 17.47
N VAL A 314 3.77 7.63 16.24
CA VAL A 314 2.69 6.66 15.96
C VAL A 314 2.94 5.31 16.66
N ASP A 315 4.18 4.81 16.64
CA ASP A 315 4.53 3.55 17.31
C ASP A 315 4.26 3.62 18.82
N GLY A 316 4.73 4.70 19.50
CA GLY A 316 4.49 4.91 20.93
C GLY A 316 3.01 5.06 21.30
N ILE A 317 2.22 5.74 20.43
CA ILE A 317 0.78 5.87 20.60
C ILE A 317 0.11 4.48 20.53
N GLN A 318 0.46 3.67 19.54
CA GLN A 318 -0.07 2.30 19.42
C GLN A 318 0.37 1.40 20.57
N GLU A 319 1.62 1.52 21.02
CA GLU A 319 2.15 0.77 22.15
C GLU A 319 1.46 1.13 23.48
N SER A 320 0.96 2.35 23.64
CA SER A 320 0.24 2.79 24.84
C SER A 320 -1.21 2.29 24.91
N ALA A 321 -1.76 1.81 23.80
CA ALA A 321 -3.14 1.30 23.71
C ALA A 321 -3.27 -0.13 24.25
N ASP A 322 -4.46 -0.49 24.70
CA ASP A 322 -4.87 -1.87 24.95
C ASP A 322 -5.38 -2.52 23.66
N VAL A 323 -6.12 -1.74 22.85
CA VAL A 323 -6.72 -2.20 21.59
C VAL A 323 -6.41 -1.19 20.48
N VAL A 324 -5.95 -1.69 19.35
CA VAL A 324 -5.77 -0.89 18.13
C VAL A 324 -6.90 -1.14 17.14
N ILE A 325 -7.36 -0.08 16.48
CA ILE A 325 -8.53 -0.14 15.61
C ILE A 325 -8.09 -0.25 14.15
N PHE A 326 -8.53 -1.31 13.50
CA PHE A 326 -8.43 -1.48 12.06
C PHE A 326 -9.82 -1.28 11.43
N VAL A 327 -9.99 -0.26 10.59
CA VAL A 327 -11.27 -0.01 9.92
C VAL A 327 -11.11 0.05 8.41
N GLU A 328 -12.01 -0.66 7.74
CA GLU A 328 -12.39 -0.47 6.36
C GLU A 328 -13.88 -0.12 6.29
N SER A 329 -14.32 0.40 5.16
CA SER A 329 -15.71 0.84 5.03
C SER A 329 -16.68 -0.33 4.91
N LEU A 330 -17.82 -0.22 5.58
CA LEU A 330 -18.98 -1.06 5.35
C LEU A 330 -20.04 -0.39 4.45
N GLU A 331 -19.79 0.88 4.06
CA GLU A 331 -20.67 1.61 3.15
C GLU A 331 -20.63 0.98 1.75
N LYS A 332 -21.81 0.81 1.14
CA LYS A 332 -21.99 0.13 -0.14
C LYS A 332 -21.05 0.59 -1.26
N GLU A 333 -20.66 1.86 -1.24
CA GLU A 333 -19.83 2.49 -2.27
C GLU A 333 -18.35 2.16 -2.09
N HIS A 334 -17.90 1.88 -0.86
CA HIS A 334 -16.49 1.74 -0.51
C HIS A 334 -16.12 0.39 0.10
N ARG A 335 -17.11 -0.44 0.46
CA ARG A 335 -16.89 -1.70 1.18
C ARG A 335 -15.95 -2.68 0.47
N MET A 336 -15.82 -2.58 -0.84
CA MET A 336 -14.97 -3.44 -1.65
C MET A 336 -13.68 -2.72 -2.15
N ASP A 337 -13.41 -1.49 -1.72
CA ASP A 337 -12.22 -0.77 -2.15
C ASP A 337 -10.91 -1.46 -1.69
N ALA A 338 -10.94 -2.11 -0.53
CA ALA A 338 -9.81 -2.88 0.02
C ALA A 338 -9.86 -4.38 -0.32
N ARG A 339 -10.66 -4.80 -1.32
CA ARG A 339 -11.00 -6.20 -1.58
C ARG A 339 -9.80 -7.14 -1.68
N LEU A 340 -8.73 -6.74 -2.35
CA LEU A 340 -7.51 -7.54 -2.52
C LEU A 340 -6.29 -6.94 -1.82
N SER A 341 -6.41 -5.74 -1.26
CA SER A 341 -5.30 -5.02 -0.64
C SER A 341 -4.93 -5.60 0.72
N PHE A 342 -3.70 -5.33 1.16
CA PHE A 342 -3.25 -5.58 2.53
C PHE A 342 -2.79 -4.27 3.15
N SER A 343 -3.33 -3.93 4.32
CA SER A 343 -2.96 -2.70 5.00
C SER A 343 -1.64 -2.86 5.77
N THR A 344 -0.67 -2.01 5.46
CA THR A 344 0.60 -1.98 6.21
C THR A 344 0.46 -1.61 7.68
N LYS A 345 -0.67 -1.06 8.13
CA LYS A 345 -0.97 -0.83 9.54
C LYS A 345 -1.05 -2.15 10.33
N LEU A 346 -1.55 -3.21 9.69
CA LEU A 346 -1.62 -4.52 10.34
C LEU A 346 -0.24 -5.04 10.74
N THR A 347 0.79 -4.79 9.91
CA THR A 347 2.16 -5.16 10.28
C THR A 347 2.67 -4.38 11.49
N ASP A 348 2.29 -3.10 11.63
CA ASP A 348 2.65 -2.29 12.80
C ASP A 348 1.91 -2.80 14.06
N TYR A 349 0.64 -3.20 13.93
CA TYR A 349 -0.16 -3.78 15.02
C TYR A 349 0.37 -5.14 15.48
N PHE A 350 0.76 -6.00 14.53
CA PHE A 350 1.40 -7.28 14.83
C PHE A 350 2.74 -7.08 15.54
N LYS A 351 3.57 -6.15 15.03
CA LYS A 351 4.87 -5.82 15.64
C LYS A 351 4.73 -5.39 17.11
N ASN A 352 3.69 -4.62 17.40
CA ASN A 352 3.45 -4.07 18.75
C ASN A 352 2.66 -5.04 19.64
N GLY A 353 2.26 -6.21 19.14
CA GLY A 353 1.53 -7.21 19.91
C GLY A 353 0.26 -6.65 20.54
N LYS A 354 -0.58 -5.97 19.76
CA LYS A 354 -1.80 -5.33 20.25
C LYS A 354 -3.03 -6.10 19.87
N CYS A 355 -4.01 -6.14 20.75
CA CYS A 355 -5.34 -6.62 20.42
C CYS A 355 -5.90 -5.77 19.28
N ILE A 356 -6.28 -6.40 18.18
CA ILE A 356 -6.84 -5.72 17.01
C ILE A 356 -8.37 -5.83 17.05
N PHE A 357 -9.05 -4.68 17.08
CA PHE A 357 -10.48 -4.62 16.80
C PHE A 357 -10.67 -4.19 15.34
N ALA A 358 -11.20 -5.09 14.52
CA ALA A 358 -11.30 -4.90 13.08
C ALA A 358 -12.74 -4.74 12.62
N ILE A 359 -12.98 -3.72 11.77
CA ILE A 359 -14.28 -3.50 11.11
C ILE A 359 -14.05 -3.55 9.59
N GLY A 360 -14.86 -4.35 8.90
CA GLY A 360 -14.82 -4.44 7.45
C GLY A 360 -15.68 -5.56 6.90
N ASP A 361 -15.92 -5.50 5.60
CA ASP A 361 -16.71 -6.55 4.92
C ASP A 361 -16.01 -7.92 5.01
N LYS A 362 -16.81 -8.95 5.26
CA LYS A 362 -16.33 -10.34 5.40
C LYS A 362 -15.60 -10.90 4.17
N GLU A 363 -15.76 -10.28 3.00
CA GLU A 363 -15.20 -10.71 1.71
C GLU A 363 -13.92 -9.97 1.32
N ILE A 364 -13.47 -8.99 2.08
CA ILE A 364 -12.22 -8.29 1.77
C ILE A 364 -11.01 -9.03 2.36
N ALA A 365 -9.93 -9.03 1.60
CA ALA A 365 -8.71 -9.78 1.94
C ALA A 365 -8.16 -9.51 3.35
N PRO A 366 -8.08 -8.27 3.87
CA PRO A 366 -7.59 -8.03 5.22
C PRO A 366 -8.48 -8.65 6.31
N ILE A 367 -9.79 -8.67 6.14
CA ILE A 367 -10.73 -9.28 7.11
C ILE A 367 -10.66 -10.82 7.01
N ILE A 368 -10.59 -11.37 5.80
CA ILE A 368 -10.36 -12.80 5.58
C ILE A 368 -9.07 -13.23 6.29
N TYR A 369 -7.98 -12.48 6.08
CA TYR A 369 -6.68 -12.76 6.68
C TYR A 369 -6.73 -12.77 8.20
N LEU A 370 -7.31 -11.74 8.82
CA LEU A 370 -7.43 -11.64 10.27
C LEU A 370 -8.26 -12.79 10.87
N ARG A 371 -9.33 -13.19 10.17
CA ARG A 371 -10.19 -14.30 10.58
C ARG A 371 -9.50 -15.66 10.43
N GLU A 372 -8.83 -15.93 9.29
CA GLU A 372 -8.13 -17.19 9.06
C GLU A 372 -6.99 -17.42 10.06
N ASN A 373 -6.36 -16.33 10.53
CA ASN A 373 -5.28 -16.41 11.54
C ASN A 373 -5.77 -16.24 12.98
N ASP A 374 -7.07 -16.06 13.21
CA ASP A 374 -7.68 -15.84 14.53
C ASP A 374 -6.92 -14.79 15.37
N CYS A 375 -6.54 -13.66 14.75
CA CYS A 375 -5.66 -12.66 15.36
C CYS A 375 -6.30 -11.28 15.56
N ALA A 376 -7.66 -11.21 15.49
CA ALA A 376 -8.41 -9.98 15.73
C ALA A 376 -9.84 -10.27 16.19
N VAL A 377 -10.41 -9.34 16.94
CA VAL A 377 -11.85 -9.29 17.20
C VAL A 377 -12.51 -8.56 16.04
N ILE A 378 -13.43 -9.21 15.32
CA ILE A 378 -13.95 -8.73 14.04
C ILE A 378 -15.45 -8.41 14.14
N ALA A 379 -15.83 -7.23 13.61
CA ALA A 379 -17.21 -6.85 13.32
C ALA A 379 -17.38 -6.68 11.79
N ASN A 380 -18.25 -7.46 11.19
CA ASN A 380 -18.54 -7.41 9.75
C ASN A 380 -19.75 -6.51 9.42
N GLU A 381 -20.49 -6.09 10.42
CA GLU A 381 -21.63 -5.18 10.33
C GLU A 381 -21.61 -4.17 11.47
N TYR A 382 -22.20 -2.99 11.27
CA TYR A 382 -22.27 -1.96 12.30
C TYR A 382 -23.06 -2.42 13.54
N SER A 383 -24.04 -3.31 13.37
CA SER A 383 -24.83 -3.90 14.44
C SER A 383 -24.02 -4.77 15.41
N GLU A 384 -22.91 -5.35 14.96
CA GLU A 384 -22.05 -6.22 15.77
C GLU A 384 -21.08 -5.45 16.68
N ILE A 385 -20.80 -4.17 16.38
CA ILE A 385 -19.75 -3.38 17.05
C ILE A 385 -19.96 -3.34 18.57
N GLU A 386 -21.17 -3.00 19.02
CA GLU A 386 -21.48 -2.87 20.46
C GLU A 386 -21.26 -4.20 21.19
N GLU A 387 -21.79 -5.30 20.66
CA GLU A 387 -21.64 -6.63 21.24
C GLU A 387 -20.17 -7.05 21.35
N ARG A 388 -19.40 -6.85 20.27
CA ARG A 388 -17.98 -7.19 20.25
C ARG A 388 -17.15 -6.37 21.24
N LEU A 389 -17.42 -5.06 21.36
CA LEU A 389 -16.75 -4.20 22.35
C LEU A 389 -17.13 -4.59 23.77
N ARG A 390 -18.40 -4.88 24.06
CA ARG A 390 -18.84 -5.38 25.39
C ARG A 390 -18.10 -6.68 25.75
N SER A 391 -17.92 -7.59 24.80
CA SER A 391 -17.20 -8.84 25.06
C SER A 391 -15.73 -8.64 25.47
N LEU A 392 -15.09 -7.51 25.13
CA LEU A 392 -13.74 -7.15 25.57
C LEU A 392 -13.76 -6.53 26.97
N ILE A 393 -14.83 -5.82 27.31
CA ILE A 393 -15.02 -5.19 28.64
C ILE A 393 -15.35 -6.25 29.68
N ASP A 394 -16.25 -7.19 29.33
CA ASP A 394 -16.73 -8.24 30.22
C ASP A 394 -15.63 -9.30 30.48
N ASP A 395 -14.70 -9.45 29.56
CA ASP A 395 -13.59 -10.39 29.65
C ASP A 395 -12.27 -9.76 29.15
N PRO A 396 -11.56 -8.99 30.00
CA PRO A 396 -10.28 -8.35 29.62
C PRO A 396 -9.17 -9.34 29.22
N GLU A 397 -9.24 -10.62 29.66
CA GLU A 397 -8.28 -11.65 29.25
C GLU A 397 -8.35 -11.93 27.74
N LYS A 398 -9.47 -11.67 27.08
CA LYS A 398 -9.55 -11.69 25.61
C LYS A 398 -8.61 -10.68 24.96
N ILE A 399 -8.43 -9.50 25.57
CA ILE A 399 -7.52 -8.48 25.04
C ILE A 399 -6.10 -9.01 25.08
N LYS A 400 -5.68 -9.62 26.20
CA LYS A 400 -4.36 -10.25 26.34
C LYS A 400 -4.17 -11.40 25.35
N ALA A 401 -5.18 -12.26 25.22
CA ALA A 401 -5.15 -13.40 24.30
C ALA A 401 -5.02 -12.96 22.83
N TYR A 402 -5.83 -11.98 22.38
CA TYR A 402 -5.73 -11.47 21.02
C TYR A 402 -4.47 -10.65 20.75
N SER A 403 -3.91 -9.98 21.76
CA SER A 403 -2.60 -9.34 21.69
C SER A 403 -1.50 -10.34 21.38
N ARG A 404 -1.48 -11.47 22.11
CA ARG A 404 -0.55 -12.58 21.89
C ARG A 404 -0.73 -13.19 20.49
N LYS A 405 -1.96 -13.52 20.11
CA LYS A 405 -2.26 -14.07 18.77
C LYS A 405 -1.84 -13.15 17.62
N ALA A 406 -2.02 -11.85 17.79
CA ALA A 406 -1.57 -10.85 16.79
C ALA A 406 -0.04 -10.85 16.65
N PHE A 407 0.70 -10.90 17.76
CA PHE A 407 2.16 -10.96 17.76
C PHE A 407 2.67 -12.27 17.13
N GLU A 408 2.10 -13.42 17.51
CA GLU A 408 2.43 -14.73 16.94
C GLU A 408 2.12 -14.80 15.44
N CYS A 409 0.98 -14.20 15.00
CA CYS A 409 0.65 -14.06 13.59
C CYS A 409 1.71 -13.24 12.84
N GLY A 410 2.21 -12.16 13.45
CA GLY A 410 3.31 -11.37 12.92
C GLY A 410 4.59 -12.17 12.73
N ILE A 411 5.03 -12.89 13.74
CA ILE A 411 6.22 -13.76 13.68
C ILE A 411 6.07 -14.80 12.58
N LYS A 412 4.92 -15.48 12.54
CA LYS A 412 4.68 -16.59 11.61
C LYS A 412 4.62 -16.17 10.14
N ASN A 413 3.98 -15.02 9.86
CA ASN A 413 3.61 -14.68 8.48
C ASN A 413 4.34 -13.44 7.93
N HIS A 414 5.01 -12.67 8.79
CA HIS A 414 5.59 -11.38 8.40
C HIS A 414 7.05 -11.21 8.89
N ASN A 415 7.73 -12.30 9.27
CA ASN A 415 9.12 -12.20 9.67
C ASN A 415 9.98 -11.65 8.53
N ALA A 416 10.77 -10.62 8.82
CA ALA A 416 11.57 -9.94 7.81
C ALA A 416 12.57 -10.84 7.10
N LYS A 417 13.17 -11.81 7.83
CA LYS A 417 14.15 -12.76 7.26
C LYS A 417 13.49 -13.71 6.26
N ASP A 418 12.28 -14.19 6.55
CA ASP A 418 11.54 -15.08 5.65
C ASP A 418 11.07 -14.33 4.39
N ILE A 419 10.60 -13.10 4.58
CA ILE A 419 10.20 -12.22 3.47
C ILE A 419 11.40 -11.89 2.56
N GLU A 420 12.55 -11.61 3.14
CA GLU A 420 13.81 -11.39 2.41
C GLU A 420 14.19 -12.62 1.60
N GLU A 421 14.20 -13.80 2.22
CA GLU A 421 14.56 -15.06 1.56
C GLU A 421 13.64 -15.35 0.38
N ILE A 422 12.32 -15.19 0.54
CA ILE A 422 11.34 -15.35 -0.53
C ILE A 422 11.63 -14.36 -1.67
N PHE A 423 11.84 -13.09 -1.33
CA PHE A 423 12.07 -12.02 -2.31
C PHE A 423 13.37 -12.23 -3.09
N VAL A 424 14.48 -12.39 -2.39
CA VAL A 424 15.81 -12.56 -3.01
C VAL A 424 15.90 -13.83 -3.84
N SER A 425 15.38 -14.96 -3.31
CA SER A 425 15.37 -16.24 -4.03
C SER A 425 14.59 -16.17 -5.35
N ALA A 426 13.50 -15.41 -5.41
CA ALA A 426 12.75 -15.24 -6.65
C ALA A 426 13.58 -14.54 -7.74
N PHE A 427 14.35 -13.50 -7.40
CA PHE A 427 15.24 -12.84 -8.36
C PHE A 427 16.39 -13.75 -8.80
N VAL A 428 16.95 -14.53 -7.88
CA VAL A 428 17.99 -15.51 -8.22
C VAL A 428 17.44 -16.60 -9.14
N ARG A 429 16.23 -17.12 -8.85
CA ARG A 429 15.58 -18.09 -9.75
C ARG A 429 15.27 -17.49 -11.12
N ALA A 430 14.79 -16.25 -11.15
CA ALA A 430 14.50 -15.55 -12.39
C ALA A 430 15.75 -15.35 -13.24
N ALA A 431 16.85 -14.92 -12.67
CA ALA A 431 18.11 -14.69 -13.38
C ALA A 431 18.76 -15.97 -13.95
N ASN A 432 18.40 -17.16 -13.43
CA ASN A 432 18.93 -18.45 -13.86
C ASN A 432 18.04 -19.15 -14.92
N LYS A 433 16.87 -18.58 -15.27
CA LYS A 433 16.02 -19.05 -16.38
C LYS A 433 16.37 -18.35 -17.69
#